data_7bcedf0cc0290044e5b97b6dc8597d57
#
_entry.id   7bcedf0cc0290044e5b97b6dc8597d57
#
_cell.length_a   1.000
_cell.length_b   1.000
_cell.length_c   1.000
_cell.angle_alpha   90.00
_cell.angle_beta   90.00
_cell.angle_gamma   90.00
#
_symmetry.space_group_name_H-M   'P 1'
#
loop_
_entity.id
_entity.type
_entity.pdbx_description
1 polymer ?
#
loop_
_entity_poly.entity_id
_entity_poly.type
_entity_poly.pdbx_seq_one_letter_code
_entity_poly.pdbx_strand_id
1 'polypeptide(L)'
;VNVIVCNELTKIFGSTRAVNNLSFTLAPEGITGLIGRNGAGKTTLLKIIAGYLLPSTGSIQVFAENPFNSVKVSANMIFIDDNMAMPELMYLTEILESASSFYANWDHKLAMGLFEYFNLQPKQYHSKLSKGMRSTFNMIVGLAARCPLTIFDEPTTGMDVAVRKDFYRALLKDFMQHPRSIILSSHLLNELNDILSDILLIKDGAKYLHLPVDELSEYAVGLQGQEDIIAEMTRNTEVFYRKKLGKDSLYVAVRNQYTKEELQKARLKGIEVSSVPTDDLCVYLTAKHEGGIDDVFDRN
;
A
#
# COMPACT_ATOMS: atom_id res chain seq x y z
N VAL A 1 -19.14 11.24 5.44
CA VAL A 1 -18.09 12.29 5.39
C VAL A 1 -16.75 11.56 5.26
N ASN A 2 -15.92 11.95 4.27
CA ASN A 2 -14.61 11.33 4.06
C ASN A 2 -13.69 11.55 5.26
N VAL A 3 -12.88 10.53 5.58
CA VAL A 3 -11.86 10.62 6.64
C VAL A 3 -10.69 11.49 6.20
N ILE A 4 -10.28 11.34 4.94
CA ILE A 4 -9.21 12.14 4.34
C ILE A 4 -9.72 12.80 3.06
N VAL A 5 -9.43 14.09 2.91
CA VAL A 5 -9.66 14.85 1.67
C VAL A 5 -8.35 15.55 1.31
N CYS A 6 -7.79 15.21 0.17
CA CYS A 6 -6.53 15.73 -0.33
C CYS A 6 -6.77 16.41 -1.69
N ASN A 7 -6.34 17.67 -1.84
CA ASN A 7 -6.53 18.48 -3.04
C ASN A 7 -5.21 19.09 -3.50
N GLU A 8 -4.79 18.72 -4.71
CA GLU A 8 -3.61 19.24 -5.42
C GLU A 8 -2.33 19.29 -4.57
N LEU A 9 -2.18 18.28 -3.68
CA LEU A 9 -1.13 18.24 -2.69
C LEU A 9 0.24 18.09 -3.34
N THR A 10 1.17 18.97 -2.99
CA THR A 10 2.54 18.92 -3.46
C THR A 10 3.52 19.09 -2.29
N LYS A 11 4.59 18.28 -2.28
CA LYS A 11 5.71 18.41 -1.34
C LYS A 11 7.03 18.39 -2.08
N ILE A 12 7.83 19.42 -1.85
CA ILE A 12 9.15 19.62 -2.47
C ILE A 12 10.22 19.65 -1.37
N PHE A 13 11.30 18.90 -1.58
CA PHE A 13 12.52 18.92 -0.78
C PHE A 13 13.69 19.32 -1.70
N GLY A 14 14.17 20.56 -1.57
CA GLY A 14 15.18 21.09 -2.50
C GLY A 14 14.69 21.03 -3.96
N SER A 15 15.34 20.25 -4.81
CA SER A 15 14.93 20.04 -6.20
C SER A 15 13.99 18.84 -6.39
N THR A 16 13.78 18.02 -5.35
CA THR A 16 12.98 16.78 -5.45
C THR A 16 11.53 17.05 -5.11
N ARG A 17 10.63 16.73 -6.05
CA ARG A 17 9.19 16.78 -5.86
C ARG A 17 8.71 15.40 -5.39
N ALA A 18 8.64 15.20 -4.06
CA ALA A 18 8.30 13.91 -3.45
C ALA A 18 6.81 13.57 -3.54
N VAL A 19 5.93 14.59 -3.49
CA VAL A 19 4.50 14.49 -3.79
C VAL A 19 4.19 15.56 -4.84
N ASN A 20 3.42 15.21 -5.86
CA ASN A 20 3.22 16.03 -7.05
C ASN A 20 1.75 16.11 -7.43
N ASN A 21 1.11 17.23 -7.12
CA ASN A 21 -0.28 17.54 -7.49
C ASN A 21 -1.28 16.38 -7.24
N LEU A 22 -1.20 15.78 -6.06
CA LEU A 22 -1.94 14.58 -5.72
C LEU A 22 -3.29 14.94 -5.10
N SER A 23 -4.38 14.39 -5.68
CA SER A 23 -5.74 14.58 -5.19
C SER A 23 -6.45 13.24 -5.03
N PHE A 24 -7.02 13.02 -3.85
CA PHE A 24 -7.81 11.82 -3.54
C PHE A 24 -8.70 12.05 -2.31
N THR A 25 -9.64 11.14 -2.09
CA THR A 25 -10.45 11.09 -0.87
C THR A 25 -10.47 9.66 -0.35
N LEU A 26 -10.45 9.49 0.98
CA LEU A 26 -10.67 8.18 1.59
C LEU A 26 -11.97 8.20 2.38
N ALA A 27 -12.81 7.21 2.12
CA ALA A 27 -14.03 6.96 2.88
C ALA A 27 -13.70 6.43 4.28
N PRO A 28 -14.60 6.54 5.25
CA PRO A 28 -14.45 5.86 6.54
C PRO A 28 -14.58 4.34 6.38
N GLU A 29 -14.01 3.61 7.35
CA GLU A 29 -14.20 2.16 7.49
C GLU A 29 -13.73 1.34 6.28
N GLY A 30 -12.46 1.45 5.93
CA GLY A 30 -11.83 0.68 4.87
C GLY A 30 -10.34 0.43 5.14
N ILE A 31 -9.79 -0.61 4.52
CA ILE A 31 -8.35 -0.86 4.49
C ILE A 31 -7.84 -0.44 3.12
N THR A 32 -7.18 0.72 3.05
CA THR A 32 -6.61 1.27 1.82
C THR A 32 -5.15 0.86 1.65
N GLY A 33 -4.83 0.21 0.55
CA GLY A 33 -3.45 -0.06 0.14
C GLY A 33 -2.81 1.15 -0.54
N LEU A 34 -1.80 1.77 0.08
CA LEU A 34 -0.98 2.79 -0.57
C LEU A 34 0.19 2.11 -1.28
N ILE A 35 0.06 1.90 -2.58
CA ILE A 35 0.99 1.10 -3.37
C ILE A 35 1.87 2.00 -4.24
N GLY A 36 3.12 1.61 -4.41
CA GLY A 36 4.10 2.31 -5.25
C GLY A 36 5.52 1.85 -4.97
N ARG A 37 6.42 2.06 -5.94
CA ARG A 37 7.83 1.70 -5.80
C ARG A 37 8.52 2.50 -4.69
N ASN A 38 9.68 2.04 -4.27
CA ASN A 38 10.54 2.81 -3.37
C ASN A 38 10.88 4.17 -3.99
N GLY A 39 10.71 5.24 -3.21
CA GLY A 39 10.87 6.61 -3.68
C GLY A 39 9.65 7.21 -4.39
N ALA A 40 8.53 6.50 -4.51
CA ALA A 40 7.30 7.03 -5.13
C ALA A 40 6.59 8.13 -4.30
N GLY A 41 7.04 8.39 -3.07
CA GLY A 41 6.47 9.44 -2.21
C GLY A 41 5.53 8.92 -1.11
N LYS A 42 5.35 7.60 -0.95
CA LYS A 42 4.43 6.98 0.03
C LYS A 42 4.64 7.52 1.45
N THR A 43 5.82 7.34 2.02
CA THR A 43 6.16 7.82 3.38
C THR A 43 5.98 9.33 3.53
N THR A 44 6.32 10.11 2.50
CA THR A 44 6.13 11.57 2.52
C THR A 44 4.65 11.92 2.61
N LEU A 45 3.81 11.28 1.79
CA LEU A 45 2.36 11.45 1.83
C LEU A 45 1.80 11.07 3.20
N LEU A 46 2.16 9.90 3.72
CA LEU A 46 1.70 9.42 5.03
C LEU A 46 2.11 10.37 6.17
N LYS A 47 3.31 10.91 6.15
CA LYS A 47 3.76 11.91 7.13
C LYS A 47 3.01 13.24 7.04
N ILE A 48 2.54 13.62 5.85
CA ILE A 48 1.68 14.80 5.70
C ILE A 48 0.29 14.50 6.25
N ILE A 49 -0.29 13.31 5.97
CA ILE A 49 -1.56 12.86 6.55
C ILE A 49 -1.47 12.82 8.08
N ALA A 50 -0.33 12.36 8.61
CA ALA A 50 -0.08 12.30 10.05
C ALA A 50 0.17 13.66 10.71
N GLY A 51 0.26 14.74 9.94
CA GLY A 51 0.57 16.07 10.46
C GLY A 51 2.04 16.26 10.86
N TYR A 52 2.93 15.35 10.49
CA TYR A 52 4.38 15.46 10.78
C TYR A 52 5.12 16.33 9.77
N LEU A 53 4.53 16.54 8.59
CA LEU A 53 5.08 17.38 7.53
C LEU A 53 4.00 18.31 6.98
N LEU A 54 4.39 19.57 6.73
CA LEU A 54 3.55 20.50 5.99
C LEU A 54 3.72 20.28 4.48
N PRO A 55 2.64 20.34 3.69
CA PRO A 55 2.76 20.41 2.23
C PRO A 55 3.45 21.69 1.77
N SER A 56 4.01 21.69 0.56
CA SER A 56 4.54 22.89 -0.08
C SER A 56 3.43 23.71 -0.72
N THR A 57 2.46 23.03 -1.35
CA THR A 57 1.22 23.61 -1.91
C THR A 57 0.08 22.61 -1.83
N GLY A 58 -1.14 23.06 -2.11
CA GLY A 58 -2.36 22.25 -1.99
C GLY A 58 -2.87 22.20 -0.56
N SER A 59 -3.84 21.31 -0.31
CA SER A 59 -4.45 21.16 1.00
C SER A 59 -4.75 19.72 1.35
N ILE A 60 -4.79 19.42 2.65
CA ILE A 60 -5.22 18.14 3.17
C ILE A 60 -6.08 18.36 4.41
N GLN A 61 -7.11 17.55 4.54
CA GLN A 61 -7.94 17.46 5.74
C GLN A 61 -8.03 16.00 6.20
N VAL A 62 -7.91 15.81 7.50
CA VAL A 62 -8.13 14.55 8.20
C VAL A 62 -9.18 14.81 9.27
N PHE A 63 -10.28 14.04 9.28
CA PHE A 63 -11.45 14.30 10.14
C PHE A 63 -12.00 15.75 10.00
N ALA A 64 -11.97 16.27 8.75
CA ALA A 64 -12.34 17.65 8.40
C ALA A 64 -11.48 18.75 9.01
N GLU A 65 -10.27 18.44 9.49
CA GLU A 65 -9.30 19.40 10.04
C GLU A 65 -7.95 19.31 9.30
N ASN A 66 -7.19 20.41 9.30
CA ASN A 66 -5.79 20.36 8.91
C ASN A 66 -5.03 19.49 9.93
N PRO A 67 -4.34 18.42 9.51
CA PRO A 67 -3.70 17.50 10.45
C PRO A 67 -2.52 18.13 11.21
N PHE A 68 -1.90 19.18 10.66
CA PHE A 68 -0.77 19.82 11.32
C PHE A 68 -1.21 20.59 12.57
N ASN A 69 -0.62 20.24 13.72
CA ASN A 69 -0.96 20.79 15.04
C ASN A 69 -2.44 20.61 15.48
N SER A 70 -3.17 19.63 14.91
CA SER A 70 -4.53 19.33 15.35
C SER A 70 -4.50 18.28 16.47
N VAL A 71 -4.96 18.69 17.67
CA VAL A 71 -5.15 17.76 18.80
C VAL A 71 -6.19 16.69 18.45
N LYS A 72 -7.26 17.06 17.75
CA LYS A 72 -8.29 16.11 17.32
C LYS A 72 -7.71 15.03 16.41
N VAL A 73 -6.92 15.40 15.43
CA VAL A 73 -6.28 14.42 14.52
C VAL A 73 -5.31 13.53 15.30
N SER A 74 -4.42 14.13 16.12
CA SER A 74 -3.42 13.37 16.89
C SER A 74 -4.05 12.40 17.88
N ALA A 75 -5.17 12.77 18.54
CA ALA A 75 -5.85 11.91 19.49
C ALA A 75 -6.63 10.74 18.83
N ASN A 76 -6.95 10.85 17.54
CA ASN A 76 -7.74 9.87 16.80
C ASN A 76 -6.96 9.11 15.72
N MET A 77 -5.63 9.23 15.73
CA MET A 77 -4.78 8.61 14.74
C MET A 77 -3.53 7.99 15.39
N ILE A 78 -3.05 6.89 14.80
CA ILE A 78 -1.73 6.35 15.09
C ILE A 78 -0.97 6.14 13.78
N PHE A 79 0.32 6.52 13.80
CA PHE A 79 1.25 6.34 12.68
C PHE A 79 2.36 5.38 13.09
N ILE A 80 2.44 4.24 12.42
CA ILE A 80 3.40 3.18 12.66
C ILE A 80 4.38 3.12 11.50
N ASP A 81 5.65 3.36 11.79
CA ASP A 81 6.76 3.17 10.84
C ASP A 81 7.96 2.49 11.53
N ASP A 82 8.98 2.17 10.74
CA ASP A 82 10.24 1.57 11.23
C ASP A 82 11.01 2.47 12.21
N ASN A 83 10.75 3.78 12.18
CA ASN A 83 11.43 4.79 13.00
C ASN A 83 10.58 5.26 14.18
N MET A 84 9.48 4.57 14.47
CA MET A 84 8.63 4.91 15.61
C MET A 84 9.45 4.94 16.90
N ALA A 85 9.56 6.11 17.50
CA ALA A 85 10.30 6.31 18.74
C ALA A 85 9.50 5.74 19.91
N MET A 86 10.12 4.84 20.66
CA MET A 86 9.60 4.29 21.90
C MET A 86 10.48 4.71 23.08
N PRO A 87 9.93 4.82 24.30
CA PRO A 87 10.72 5.15 25.47
C PRO A 87 11.89 4.16 25.69
N GLU A 88 13.11 4.69 25.71
CA GLU A 88 14.34 3.84 25.77
C GLU A 88 14.50 3.07 27.07
N LEU A 89 13.97 3.60 28.18
CA LEU A 89 14.12 3.07 29.54
C LEU A 89 12.94 2.22 30.01
N MET A 90 11.94 1.99 29.14
CA MET A 90 10.78 1.17 29.46
C MET A 90 10.91 -0.21 28.85
N TYR A 91 10.48 -1.23 29.60
CA TYR A 91 10.28 -2.56 29.07
C TYR A 91 9.09 -2.63 28.11
N LEU A 92 9.04 -3.61 27.24
CA LEU A 92 7.95 -3.75 26.25
C LEU A 92 6.56 -3.78 26.89
N THR A 93 6.41 -4.48 28.02
CA THR A 93 5.14 -4.52 28.77
C THR A 93 4.76 -3.17 29.37
N GLU A 94 5.75 -2.42 29.87
CA GLU A 94 5.50 -1.07 30.40
C GLU A 94 5.09 -0.09 29.30
N ILE A 95 5.63 -0.26 28.08
CA ILE A 95 5.20 0.52 26.91
C ILE A 95 3.73 0.22 26.58
N LEU A 96 3.33 -1.07 26.55
CA LEU A 96 1.93 -1.45 26.28
C LEU A 96 0.98 -0.92 27.38
N GLU A 97 1.41 -0.97 28.63
CA GLU A 97 0.64 -0.44 29.76
C GLU A 97 0.48 1.09 29.64
N SER A 98 1.58 1.79 29.36
CA SER A 98 1.53 3.25 29.15
C SER A 98 0.67 3.64 27.95
N ALA A 99 0.71 2.88 26.86
CA ALA A 99 -0.10 3.13 25.67
C ALA A 99 -1.61 3.16 25.99
N SER A 100 -2.06 2.36 26.95
CA SER A 100 -3.46 2.36 27.41
C SER A 100 -3.95 3.72 27.92
N SER A 101 -3.03 4.57 28.40
CA SER A 101 -3.36 5.91 28.89
C SER A 101 -3.45 6.96 27.78
N PHE A 102 -2.91 6.67 26.58
CA PHE A 102 -2.89 7.60 25.44
C PHE A 102 -4.00 7.33 24.44
N TYR A 103 -4.40 6.06 24.26
CA TYR A 103 -5.36 5.67 23.24
C TYR A 103 -6.71 5.30 23.86
N ALA A 104 -7.75 6.07 23.55
CA ALA A 104 -9.08 5.93 24.13
C ALA A 104 -9.73 4.56 23.87
N ASN A 105 -9.40 3.94 22.72
CA ASN A 105 -9.96 2.64 22.30
C ASN A 105 -9.00 1.47 22.52
N TRP A 106 -7.98 1.65 23.37
CA TRP A 106 -6.95 0.63 23.60
C TRP A 106 -7.51 -0.72 24.04
N ASP A 107 -7.17 -1.77 23.32
CA ASP A 107 -7.50 -3.14 23.68
C ASP A 107 -6.28 -3.84 24.31
N HIS A 108 -6.23 -3.82 25.63
CA HIS A 108 -5.15 -4.46 26.38
C HIS A 108 -5.11 -5.99 26.19
N LYS A 109 -6.29 -6.63 26.06
CA LYS A 109 -6.38 -8.08 25.85
C LYS A 109 -5.81 -8.48 24.50
N LEU A 110 -6.12 -7.72 23.45
CA LEU A 110 -5.54 -7.93 22.13
C LEU A 110 -4.02 -7.72 22.14
N ALA A 111 -3.56 -6.62 22.77
CA ALA A 111 -2.14 -6.32 22.88
C ALA A 111 -1.36 -7.46 23.54
N MET A 112 -1.80 -7.92 24.71
CA MET A 112 -1.14 -8.99 25.44
C MET A 112 -1.24 -10.35 24.73
N GLY A 113 -2.41 -10.66 24.13
CA GLY A 113 -2.59 -11.90 23.37
C GLY A 113 -1.65 -12.00 22.16
N LEU A 114 -1.49 -10.90 21.41
CA LEU A 114 -0.53 -10.84 20.30
C LEU A 114 0.94 -10.86 20.81
N PHE A 115 1.22 -10.18 21.91
CA PHE A 115 2.52 -10.16 22.54
C PHE A 115 3.01 -11.57 22.93
N GLU A 116 2.12 -12.36 23.54
CA GLU A 116 2.37 -13.76 23.89
C GLU A 116 2.49 -14.64 22.64
N TYR A 117 1.58 -14.47 21.66
CA TYR A 117 1.57 -15.25 20.42
C TYR A 117 2.88 -15.11 19.65
N PHE A 118 3.43 -13.90 19.55
CA PHE A 118 4.71 -13.64 18.87
C PHE A 118 5.94 -13.87 19.77
N ASN A 119 5.77 -14.44 20.97
CA ASN A 119 6.84 -14.80 21.91
C ASN A 119 7.80 -13.63 22.24
N LEU A 120 7.28 -12.41 22.37
CA LEU A 120 8.07 -11.27 22.81
C LEU A 120 8.39 -11.36 24.31
N GLN A 121 9.58 -10.90 24.69
CA GLN A 121 10.02 -11.00 26.08
C GLN A 121 9.60 -9.78 26.91
N PRO A 122 8.86 -9.95 28.03
CA PRO A 122 8.30 -8.84 28.81
C PRO A 122 9.35 -7.80 29.25
N LYS A 123 10.49 -8.25 29.73
CA LYS A 123 11.57 -7.41 30.26
C LYS A 123 12.66 -7.13 29.22
N GLN A 124 12.27 -6.88 27.98
CA GLN A 124 13.19 -6.49 26.91
C GLN A 124 12.91 -5.02 26.52
N TYR A 125 13.96 -4.32 26.14
CA TYR A 125 13.85 -2.94 25.63
C TYR A 125 13.57 -2.93 24.12
N HIS A 126 12.73 -2.01 23.68
CA HIS A 126 12.41 -1.86 22.25
C HIS A 126 13.66 -1.65 21.38
N SER A 127 14.63 -0.86 21.85
CA SER A 127 15.90 -0.60 21.16
C SER A 127 16.80 -1.84 20.99
N LYS A 128 16.54 -2.92 21.75
CA LYS A 128 17.31 -4.18 21.69
C LYS A 128 16.63 -5.25 20.83
N LEU A 129 15.47 -4.97 20.28
CA LEU A 129 14.77 -5.88 19.36
C LEU A 129 15.51 -5.96 18.02
N SER A 130 15.47 -7.13 17.38
CA SER A 130 15.80 -7.26 15.97
C SER A 130 14.82 -6.43 15.13
N LYS A 131 15.15 -6.13 13.87
CA LYS A 131 14.29 -5.35 13.01
C LYS A 131 12.89 -5.98 12.90
N GLY A 132 12.80 -7.28 12.63
CA GLY A 132 11.52 -7.98 12.52
C GLY A 132 10.72 -7.99 13.83
N MET A 133 11.37 -8.24 14.99
CA MET A 133 10.69 -8.17 16.29
C MET A 133 10.21 -6.76 16.60
N ARG A 134 10.95 -5.73 16.21
CA ARG A 134 10.55 -4.33 16.37
C ARG A 134 9.32 -4.01 15.54
N SER A 135 9.32 -4.40 14.27
CA SER A 135 8.15 -4.26 13.40
C SER A 135 6.93 -5.00 13.98
N THR A 136 7.13 -6.22 14.50
CA THR A 136 6.06 -6.99 15.17
C THR A 136 5.51 -6.27 16.39
N PHE A 137 6.37 -5.73 17.25
CA PHE A 137 5.93 -4.97 18.43
C PHE A 137 5.17 -3.70 18.05
N ASN A 138 5.71 -2.91 17.10
CA ASN A 138 5.06 -1.69 16.62
C ASN A 138 3.67 -2.00 16.04
N MET A 139 3.55 -3.10 15.30
CA MET A 139 2.27 -3.58 14.77
C MET A 139 1.26 -3.91 15.88
N ILE A 140 1.71 -4.59 16.96
CA ILE A 140 0.85 -4.87 18.12
C ILE A 140 0.28 -3.57 18.70
N VAL A 141 1.14 -2.56 18.89
CA VAL A 141 0.72 -1.24 19.37
C VAL A 141 -0.31 -0.60 18.43
N GLY A 142 -0.05 -0.65 17.10
CA GLY A 142 -0.95 -0.08 16.09
C GLY A 142 -2.32 -0.75 16.05
N LEU A 143 -2.38 -2.07 16.18
CA LEU A 143 -3.64 -2.81 16.22
C LEU A 143 -4.41 -2.53 17.52
N ALA A 144 -3.73 -2.64 18.67
CA ALA A 144 -4.35 -2.49 19.98
C ALA A 144 -4.83 -1.06 20.26
N ALA A 145 -4.22 -0.05 19.64
CA ALA A 145 -4.64 1.36 19.78
C ALA A 145 -6.05 1.61 19.25
N ARG A 146 -6.52 0.83 18.25
CA ARG A 146 -7.86 0.97 17.63
C ARG A 146 -8.25 2.42 17.34
N CYS A 147 -7.27 3.23 16.92
CA CYS A 147 -7.54 4.61 16.51
C CYS A 147 -8.46 4.64 15.29
N PRO A 148 -9.39 5.61 15.21
CA PRO A 148 -10.26 5.81 14.05
C PRO A 148 -9.51 5.87 12.70
N LEU A 149 -8.26 6.36 12.70
CA LEU A 149 -7.32 6.25 11.58
C LEU A 149 -6.03 5.58 12.04
N THR A 150 -5.72 4.42 11.47
CA THR A 150 -4.45 3.70 11.71
C THR A 150 -3.62 3.69 10.43
N ILE A 151 -2.40 4.18 10.50
CA ILE A 151 -1.47 4.23 9.36
C ILE A 151 -0.29 3.33 9.63
N PHE A 152 -0.04 2.39 8.72
CA PHE A 152 1.12 1.51 8.73
C PHE A 152 2.00 1.82 7.51
N ASP A 153 3.20 2.34 7.73
CA ASP A 153 4.19 2.58 6.68
C ASP A 153 5.20 1.43 6.60
N GLU A 154 5.07 0.59 5.57
CA GLU A 154 5.87 -0.62 5.32
C GLU A 154 6.00 -1.52 6.58
N PRO A 155 4.87 -1.88 7.25
CA PRO A 155 4.89 -2.43 8.61
C PRO A 155 5.56 -3.80 8.72
N THR A 156 5.67 -4.54 7.63
CA THR A 156 6.17 -5.92 7.61
C THR A 156 7.65 -6.03 7.24
N THR A 157 8.34 -4.89 7.14
CA THR A 157 9.76 -4.85 6.81
C THR A 157 10.60 -5.60 7.85
N GLY A 158 11.36 -6.60 7.39
CA GLY A 158 12.22 -7.43 8.26
C GLY A 158 11.50 -8.57 8.99
N MET A 159 10.19 -8.72 8.85
CA MET A 159 9.45 -9.88 9.34
C MET A 159 9.67 -11.08 8.41
N ASP A 160 9.69 -12.28 8.99
CA ASP A 160 9.60 -13.49 8.18
C ASP A 160 8.18 -13.69 7.59
N VAL A 161 8.07 -14.60 6.63
CA VAL A 161 6.81 -14.82 5.88
C VAL A 161 5.66 -15.28 6.77
N ALA A 162 5.95 -16.11 7.82
CA ALA A 162 4.91 -16.61 8.71
C ALA A 162 4.36 -15.48 9.58
N VAL A 163 5.24 -14.68 10.20
CA VAL A 163 4.87 -13.52 11.02
C VAL A 163 4.06 -12.49 10.21
N ARG A 164 4.45 -12.22 8.94
CA ARG A 164 3.69 -11.32 8.06
C ARG A 164 2.27 -11.82 7.80
N LYS A 165 2.12 -13.10 7.47
CA LYS A 165 0.80 -13.70 7.24
C LYS A 165 -0.08 -13.63 8.48
N ASP A 166 0.49 -13.91 9.64
CA ASP A 166 -0.25 -13.84 10.91
C ASP A 166 -0.62 -12.40 11.28
N PHE A 167 0.24 -11.42 10.97
CA PHE A 167 -0.09 -10.01 11.08
C PHE A 167 -1.32 -9.64 10.24
N TYR A 168 -1.32 -9.94 8.96
CA TYR A 168 -2.44 -9.60 8.08
C TYR A 168 -3.73 -10.30 8.49
N ARG A 169 -3.64 -11.54 8.97
CA ARG A 169 -4.80 -12.26 9.53
C ARG A 169 -5.33 -11.61 10.80
N ALA A 170 -4.44 -11.18 11.71
CA ALA A 170 -4.83 -10.50 12.93
C ALA A 170 -5.49 -9.15 12.61
N LEU A 171 -4.90 -8.37 11.68
CA LEU A 171 -5.44 -7.10 11.21
C LEU A 171 -6.85 -7.26 10.62
N LEU A 172 -7.05 -8.22 9.72
CA LEU A 172 -8.35 -8.48 9.10
C LEU A 172 -9.39 -8.89 10.15
N LYS A 173 -9.05 -9.79 11.07
CA LYS A 173 -9.97 -10.24 12.13
C LYS A 173 -10.36 -9.09 13.06
N ASP A 174 -9.40 -8.25 13.47
CA ASP A 174 -9.67 -7.09 14.29
C ASP A 174 -10.51 -6.04 13.55
N PHE A 175 -10.20 -5.80 12.26
CA PHE A 175 -10.97 -4.89 11.40
C PHE A 175 -12.43 -5.33 11.23
N MET A 176 -12.70 -6.62 11.04
CA MET A 176 -14.06 -7.15 10.90
C MET A 176 -14.91 -6.95 12.16
N GLN A 177 -14.29 -6.94 13.34
CA GLN A 177 -14.96 -6.71 14.61
C GLN A 177 -15.05 -5.23 14.99
N HIS A 178 -14.06 -4.45 14.56
CA HIS A 178 -13.90 -3.03 14.87
C HIS A 178 -13.53 -2.25 13.61
N PRO A 179 -14.49 -2.04 12.67
CA PRO A 179 -14.27 -1.30 11.44
C PRO A 179 -13.77 0.11 11.72
N ARG A 180 -12.73 0.52 11.00
CA ARG A 180 -12.10 1.85 11.06
C ARG A 180 -11.31 2.12 9.81
N SER A 181 -10.75 3.30 9.65
CA SER A 181 -9.90 3.59 8.51
C SER A 181 -8.46 3.12 8.77
N ILE A 182 -7.95 2.27 7.87
CA ILE A 182 -6.58 1.76 7.94
C ILE A 182 -5.89 2.04 6.61
N ILE A 183 -4.69 2.61 6.67
CA ILE A 183 -3.83 2.77 5.49
C ILE A 183 -2.61 1.86 5.67
N LEU A 184 -2.38 1.01 4.69
CA LEU A 184 -1.19 0.14 4.61
C LEU A 184 -0.34 0.56 3.42
N SER A 185 0.87 1.08 3.66
CA SER A 185 1.80 1.24 2.56
C SER A 185 2.57 -0.05 2.31
N SER A 186 2.73 -0.41 1.05
CA SER A 186 3.53 -1.57 0.65
C SER A 186 4.03 -1.43 -0.79
N HIS A 187 5.07 -2.18 -1.10
CA HIS A 187 5.51 -2.46 -2.46
C HIS A 187 5.17 -3.91 -2.89
N LEU A 188 4.55 -4.71 -1.98
CA LEU A 188 4.15 -6.11 -2.20
C LEU A 188 2.62 -6.20 -2.08
N LEU A 189 1.93 -6.15 -3.22
CA LEU A 189 0.47 -6.17 -3.23
C LEU A 189 -0.13 -7.57 -3.02
N ASN A 190 0.56 -8.61 -3.51
CA ASN A 190 0.09 -10.01 -3.45
C ASN A 190 -0.25 -10.49 -2.03
N GLU A 191 0.42 -9.94 -1.02
CA GLU A 191 0.15 -10.29 0.37
C GLU A 191 -1.06 -9.53 0.95
N LEU A 192 -1.54 -8.51 0.25
CA LEU A 192 -2.57 -7.58 0.73
C LEU A 192 -3.92 -7.73 0.04
N ASN A 193 -3.99 -8.33 -1.15
CA ASN A 193 -5.20 -8.38 -1.98
C ASN A 193 -6.46 -8.80 -1.21
N ASP A 194 -6.33 -9.82 -0.36
CA ASP A 194 -7.47 -10.39 0.36
C ASP A 194 -7.96 -9.53 1.54
N ILE A 195 -7.24 -8.47 1.88
CA ILE A 195 -7.55 -7.62 3.03
C ILE A 195 -7.88 -6.18 2.65
N LEU A 196 -7.51 -5.74 1.44
CA LEU A 196 -7.73 -4.36 1.01
C LEU A 196 -9.16 -4.13 0.52
N SER A 197 -9.70 -2.97 0.84
CA SER A 197 -10.96 -2.46 0.26
C SER A 197 -10.68 -1.73 -1.05
N ASP A 198 -9.66 -0.89 -1.06
CA ASP A 198 -9.27 -0.06 -2.20
C ASP A 198 -7.76 0.12 -2.29
N ILE A 199 -7.28 0.54 -3.45
CA ILE A 199 -5.87 0.77 -3.74
C ILE A 199 -5.67 2.18 -4.26
N LEU A 200 -4.78 2.91 -3.59
CA LEU A 200 -4.22 4.17 -4.07
C LEU A 200 -2.80 3.89 -4.59
N LEU A 201 -2.65 3.82 -5.91
CA LEU A 201 -1.36 3.63 -6.58
C LEU A 201 -0.73 4.97 -6.88
N ILE A 202 0.51 5.16 -6.40
CA ILE A 202 1.29 6.37 -6.66
C ILE A 202 2.56 6.05 -7.46
N LYS A 203 2.86 6.94 -8.43
CA LYS A 203 4.04 6.88 -9.29
C LYS A 203 4.64 8.28 -9.37
N ASP A 204 5.95 8.39 -9.09
CA ASP A 204 6.70 9.66 -9.16
C ASP A 204 6.01 10.84 -8.42
N GLY A 205 5.46 10.54 -7.25
CA GLY A 205 4.76 11.49 -6.38
C GLY A 205 3.32 11.81 -6.78
N ALA A 206 2.84 11.35 -7.93
CA ALA A 206 1.49 11.60 -8.43
C ALA A 206 0.56 10.39 -8.25
N LYS A 207 -0.73 10.64 -8.13
CA LYS A 207 -1.74 9.59 -8.17
C LYS A 207 -1.79 9.00 -9.58
N TYR A 208 -1.52 7.71 -9.70
CA TYR A 208 -1.70 6.98 -10.95
C TYR A 208 -3.14 6.47 -11.08
N LEU A 209 -3.64 5.77 -10.03
CA LEU A 209 -5.03 5.33 -9.94
C LEU A 209 -5.49 5.27 -8.47
N HIS A 210 -6.80 5.29 -8.27
CA HIS A 210 -7.45 5.01 -7.00
C HIS A 210 -8.78 4.33 -7.29
N LEU A 211 -8.90 3.05 -6.92
CA LEU A 211 -10.07 2.24 -7.19
C LEU A 211 -10.21 1.06 -6.21
N PRO A 212 -11.42 0.48 -6.09
CA PRO A 212 -11.64 -0.75 -5.34
C PRO A 212 -10.74 -1.89 -5.84
N VAL A 213 -10.35 -2.77 -4.92
CA VAL A 213 -9.46 -3.90 -5.24
C VAL A 213 -10.04 -4.83 -6.30
N ASP A 214 -11.34 -5.04 -6.27
CA ASP A 214 -12.04 -5.88 -7.25
C ASP A 214 -11.93 -5.33 -8.67
N GLU A 215 -11.98 -4.01 -8.84
CA GLU A 215 -11.82 -3.35 -10.14
C GLU A 215 -10.39 -3.43 -10.67
N LEU A 216 -9.39 -3.57 -9.79
CA LEU A 216 -8.00 -3.71 -10.20
C LEU A 216 -7.77 -5.03 -10.95
N SER A 217 -8.44 -6.11 -10.55
CA SER A 217 -8.31 -7.41 -11.21
C SER A 217 -8.84 -7.41 -12.65
N GLU A 218 -9.78 -6.51 -12.95
CA GLU A 218 -10.36 -6.31 -14.28
C GLU A 218 -9.68 -5.18 -15.08
N TYR A 219 -8.77 -4.45 -14.47
CA TYR A 219 -8.13 -3.26 -15.04
C TYR A 219 -7.27 -3.56 -16.27
N ALA A 220 -6.65 -4.73 -16.30
CA ALA A 220 -5.78 -5.16 -17.38
C ALA A 220 -6.06 -6.60 -17.82
N VAL A 221 -5.71 -6.90 -19.06
CA VAL A 221 -5.76 -8.24 -19.65
C VAL A 221 -4.43 -8.59 -20.28
N GLY A 222 -3.97 -9.84 -20.07
CA GLY A 222 -2.83 -10.43 -20.74
C GLY A 222 -3.23 -11.06 -22.06
N LEU A 223 -2.51 -10.72 -23.12
CA LEU A 223 -2.70 -11.25 -24.47
C LEU A 223 -1.40 -11.88 -24.92
N GLN A 224 -1.43 -13.16 -25.33
CA GLN A 224 -0.26 -13.88 -25.84
C GLN A 224 -0.60 -14.53 -27.19
N GLY A 225 0.25 -14.36 -28.19
CA GLY A 225 0.06 -14.93 -29.53
C GLY A 225 1.03 -14.37 -30.55
N GLN A 226 0.70 -14.48 -31.84
CA GLN A 226 1.50 -13.96 -32.93
C GLN A 226 1.63 -12.43 -32.87
N GLU A 227 2.85 -11.92 -33.06
CA GLU A 227 3.18 -10.50 -32.90
C GLU A 227 2.28 -9.59 -33.76
N ASP A 228 2.06 -9.95 -35.03
CA ASP A 228 1.25 -9.15 -35.96
C ASP A 228 -0.22 -9.03 -35.50
N ILE A 229 -0.81 -10.14 -35.01
CA ILE A 229 -2.22 -10.16 -34.56
C ILE A 229 -2.35 -9.34 -33.27
N ILE A 230 -1.39 -9.46 -32.33
CA ILE A 230 -1.39 -8.68 -31.11
C ILE A 230 -1.18 -7.20 -31.42
N ALA A 231 -0.27 -6.84 -32.33
CA ALA A 231 -0.04 -5.46 -32.72
C ALA A 231 -1.27 -4.81 -33.34
N GLU A 232 -2.03 -5.55 -34.17
CA GLU A 232 -3.29 -5.09 -34.74
C GLU A 232 -4.33 -4.85 -33.64
N MET A 233 -4.48 -5.82 -32.73
CA MET A 233 -5.48 -5.78 -31.65
C MET A 233 -5.20 -4.66 -30.64
N THR A 234 -3.93 -4.38 -30.36
CA THR A 234 -3.52 -3.41 -29.34
C THR A 234 -3.20 -2.01 -29.87
N ARG A 235 -3.43 -1.74 -31.16
CA ARG A 235 -3.08 -0.47 -31.84
C ARG A 235 -3.58 0.78 -31.13
N ASN A 236 -4.78 0.70 -30.52
CA ASN A 236 -5.44 1.82 -29.83
C ASN A 236 -5.61 1.55 -28.33
N THR A 237 -4.81 0.66 -27.77
CA THR A 237 -4.91 0.25 -26.38
C THR A 237 -3.62 0.62 -25.66
N GLU A 238 -3.73 1.09 -24.42
CA GLU A 238 -2.58 1.37 -23.57
C GLU A 238 -1.89 0.04 -23.20
N VAL A 239 -0.61 -0.09 -23.57
CA VAL A 239 0.22 -1.27 -23.28
C VAL A 239 1.07 -0.97 -22.05
N PHE A 240 0.87 -1.75 -20.99
CA PHE A 240 1.61 -1.61 -19.73
C PHE A 240 2.91 -2.41 -19.70
N TYR A 241 2.90 -3.55 -20.39
CA TYR A 241 4.07 -4.44 -20.44
C TYR A 241 4.10 -5.22 -21.76
N ARG A 242 5.33 -5.50 -22.25
CA ARG A 242 5.57 -6.25 -23.47
C ARG A 242 6.75 -7.19 -23.28
N LYS A 243 6.60 -8.46 -23.70
CA LYS A 243 7.67 -9.47 -23.61
C LYS A 243 7.62 -10.39 -24.84
N LYS A 244 8.75 -10.50 -25.54
CA LYS A 244 8.91 -11.49 -26.64
C LYS A 244 9.07 -12.89 -26.03
N LEU A 245 8.31 -13.87 -26.55
CA LEU A 245 8.32 -15.28 -26.13
C LEU A 245 8.88 -16.20 -27.22
N GLY A 246 9.81 -15.74 -28.04
CA GLY A 246 10.37 -16.46 -29.18
C GLY A 246 10.43 -15.60 -30.43
N LYS A 247 10.55 -16.23 -31.62
CA LYS A 247 10.71 -15.47 -32.88
C LYS A 247 9.47 -14.67 -33.28
N ASP A 248 8.28 -15.27 -33.12
CA ASP A 248 7.03 -14.72 -33.65
C ASP A 248 5.91 -14.64 -32.59
N SER A 249 6.24 -14.83 -31.31
CA SER A 249 5.26 -14.80 -30.21
C SER A 249 5.53 -13.66 -29.25
N LEU A 250 4.49 -12.94 -28.91
CA LEU A 250 4.51 -11.79 -28.02
C LEU A 250 3.48 -11.97 -26.88
N TYR A 251 3.89 -11.63 -25.66
CA TYR A 251 2.96 -11.40 -24.53
C TYR A 251 2.88 -9.90 -24.29
N VAL A 252 1.67 -9.40 -24.11
CA VAL A 252 1.43 -8.03 -23.67
C VAL A 252 0.41 -7.98 -22.52
N ALA A 253 0.63 -7.09 -21.57
CA ALA A 253 -0.39 -6.68 -20.60
C ALA A 253 -0.92 -5.32 -21.02
N VAL A 254 -2.22 -5.22 -21.25
CA VAL A 254 -2.86 -4.02 -21.81
C VAL A 254 -4.05 -3.59 -20.98
N ARG A 255 -4.46 -2.33 -21.09
CA ARG A 255 -5.72 -1.84 -20.53
C ARG A 255 -6.86 -2.70 -21.01
N ASN A 256 -7.67 -3.24 -20.08
CA ASN A 256 -8.82 -4.04 -20.43
C ASN A 256 -9.99 -3.15 -20.83
N GLN A 257 -10.12 -2.90 -22.13
CA GLN A 257 -11.23 -2.17 -22.74
C GLN A 257 -12.02 -3.04 -23.73
N TYR A 258 -11.77 -4.35 -23.71
CA TYR A 258 -12.36 -5.29 -24.63
C TYR A 258 -13.68 -5.86 -24.09
N THR A 259 -14.64 -6.03 -24.98
CA THR A 259 -15.85 -6.77 -24.69
C THR A 259 -15.58 -8.28 -24.63
N LYS A 260 -16.45 -9.03 -23.96
CA LYS A 260 -16.34 -10.50 -23.90
C LYS A 260 -16.32 -11.13 -25.31
N GLU A 261 -17.06 -10.55 -26.25
CA GLU A 261 -17.14 -11.00 -27.65
C GLU A 261 -15.82 -10.76 -28.39
N GLU A 262 -15.15 -9.63 -28.18
CA GLU A 262 -13.86 -9.31 -28.78
C GLU A 262 -12.77 -10.25 -28.24
N LEU A 263 -12.74 -10.52 -26.94
CA LEU A 263 -11.81 -11.49 -26.35
C LEU A 263 -12.08 -12.92 -26.84
N GLN A 264 -13.33 -13.29 -27.08
CA GLN A 264 -13.67 -14.59 -27.67
C GLN A 264 -13.19 -14.69 -29.12
N LYS A 265 -13.37 -13.65 -29.93
CA LYS A 265 -12.82 -13.57 -31.30
C LYS A 265 -11.32 -13.65 -31.33
N ALA A 266 -10.63 -13.00 -30.35
CA ALA A 266 -9.19 -13.09 -30.20
C ALA A 266 -8.71 -14.53 -29.95
N ARG A 267 -9.41 -15.26 -29.07
CA ARG A 267 -9.12 -16.69 -28.83
C ARG A 267 -9.28 -17.56 -30.10
N LEU A 268 -10.29 -17.29 -30.90
CA LEU A 268 -10.49 -17.99 -32.20
C LEU A 268 -9.35 -17.69 -33.20
N LYS A 269 -8.68 -16.53 -33.09
CA LYS A 269 -7.49 -16.19 -33.88
C LYS A 269 -6.18 -16.70 -33.29
N GLY A 270 -6.24 -17.54 -32.25
CA GLY A 270 -5.06 -18.15 -31.63
C GLY A 270 -4.37 -17.28 -30.57
N ILE A 271 -5.07 -16.23 -30.06
CA ILE A 271 -4.57 -15.45 -28.94
C ILE A 271 -5.01 -16.09 -27.64
N GLU A 272 -4.06 -16.38 -26.75
CA GLU A 272 -4.32 -16.75 -25.37
C GLU A 272 -4.64 -15.47 -24.58
N VAL A 273 -5.79 -15.50 -23.89
CA VAL A 273 -6.29 -14.39 -23.06
C VAL A 273 -6.26 -14.80 -21.62
N SER A 274 -5.50 -14.09 -20.80
CA SER A 274 -5.33 -14.37 -19.36
C SER A 274 -5.61 -13.13 -18.53
N SER A 275 -5.90 -13.32 -17.23
CA SER A 275 -5.87 -12.23 -16.25
C SER A 275 -4.41 -11.84 -15.98
N VAL A 276 -4.18 -10.57 -15.71
CA VAL A 276 -2.88 -10.08 -15.22
C VAL A 276 -2.91 -10.13 -13.70
N PRO A 277 -1.99 -10.87 -13.04
CA PRO A 277 -1.88 -10.84 -11.59
C PRO A 277 -1.73 -9.41 -11.07
N THR A 278 -2.38 -9.06 -9.98
CA THR A 278 -2.44 -7.68 -9.47
C THR A 278 -1.08 -7.11 -9.07
N ASP A 279 -0.17 -7.96 -8.57
CA ASP A 279 1.22 -7.58 -8.28
C ASP A 279 2.01 -7.28 -9.55
N ASP A 280 1.92 -8.13 -10.57
CA ASP A 280 2.54 -7.88 -11.87
C ASP A 280 2.00 -6.59 -12.47
N LEU A 281 0.67 -6.38 -12.39
CA LEU A 281 0.03 -5.17 -12.85
C LEU A 281 0.61 -3.92 -12.15
N CYS A 282 0.73 -3.93 -10.82
CA CYS A 282 1.32 -2.81 -10.08
C CYS A 282 2.78 -2.56 -10.47
N VAL A 283 3.56 -3.62 -10.73
CA VAL A 283 4.93 -3.51 -11.24
C VAL A 283 4.93 -2.86 -12.63
N TYR A 284 4.07 -3.30 -13.54
CA TYR A 284 3.97 -2.76 -14.90
C TYR A 284 3.53 -1.29 -14.89
N LEU A 285 2.50 -0.94 -14.13
CA LEU A 285 2.00 0.43 -14.03
C LEU A 285 3.02 1.40 -13.42
N THR A 286 3.88 0.92 -12.51
CA THR A 286 4.89 1.73 -11.84
C THR A 286 6.29 1.64 -12.48
N ALA A 287 6.45 0.85 -13.54
CA ALA A 287 7.73 0.74 -14.25
C ALA A 287 8.19 2.11 -14.78
N LYS A 288 9.53 2.36 -14.71
CA LYS A 288 10.14 3.60 -15.20
C LYS A 288 10.46 3.52 -16.70
N HIS A 289 10.57 2.33 -17.25
CA HIS A 289 10.92 2.06 -18.66
C HIS A 289 9.93 1.04 -19.23
N GLU A 290 9.58 1.19 -20.49
CA GLU A 290 8.70 0.27 -21.22
C GLU A 290 9.34 -1.10 -21.48
N GLY A 291 10.68 -1.20 -21.42
CA GLY A 291 11.45 -2.43 -21.54
C GLY A 291 11.89 -3.01 -20.21
N GLY A 292 12.04 -4.32 -20.15
CA GLY A 292 12.55 -5.04 -19.00
C GLY A 292 14.08 -4.97 -18.87
N ILE A 293 14.63 -5.72 -17.90
CA ILE A 293 16.07 -5.89 -17.74
C ILE A 293 16.69 -6.51 -19.00
N ASP A 294 15.91 -7.28 -19.75
CA ASP A 294 16.33 -7.96 -20.98
C ASP A 294 16.82 -6.96 -22.04
N ASP A 295 16.19 -5.77 -22.14
CA ASP A 295 16.61 -4.70 -23.06
C ASP A 295 18.04 -4.19 -22.79
N VAL A 296 18.55 -4.41 -21.58
CA VAL A 296 19.95 -4.04 -21.25
C VAL A 296 20.94 -5.01 -21.92
N PHE A 297 20.53 -6.27 -22.08
CA PHE A 297 21.34 -7.32 -22.67
C PHE A 297 21.16 -7.40 -24.19
N ASP A 298 20.00 -6.97 -24.71
CA ASP A 298 19.68 -6.98 -26.15
C ASP A 298 20.26 -5.77 -26.93
N ARG A 299 20.96 -4.85 -26.24
CA ARG A 299 21.62 -3.66 -26.83
C ARG A 299 23.02 -3.95 -27.42
N ASN A 300 23.23 -5.15 -27.96
CA ASN A 300 24.46 -5.49 -28.71
C ASN A 300 24.22 -5.51 -30.22
#